data_cdc7319b06018e91610a839180778601
#
_entry.id   cdc7319b06018e91610a839180778601
#
_cell.length_a   1.000
_cell.length_b   1.000
_cell.length_c   1.000
_cell.angle_alpha   90.00
_cell.angle_beta   90.00
_cell.angle_gamma   90.00
#
_symmetry.space_group_name_H-M   'P 1'
#
loop_
_entity.id
_entity.type
_entity.pdbx_description
1 polymer ?
#
loop_
_entity_poly.entity_id
_entity_poly.type
_entity_poly.pdbx_seq_one_letter_code
_entity_poly.pdbx_strand_id
1 'polypeptide(L)'
;MRKTTAALSALALSALALTGCSAVPGNDAADCDRVSSTGLAASVEVVGAFGTPQVAIDMPVRASEVKYTDLIVGDGPAIAASNQNAIMTRMLVNGDTGEPIHSALSVWSPDSAAAEFPGVEQALECATEGSRVAVAIPAADLPEGLAPQIGLGADATLVAVYDIQYTLLPKAEGDDVFNTTRGIPSVVRAPDGRPGIIVPGSAAPETVVVETLIDGRGEAVADGTPMFHYTAVDWANRSVVGSSWDGPVMLNAQSLPEEVAQAISEATIGSQVMVIVPDETGDAVTYVVDILGVIPEELAQG
;
A
#
# COMPACT_ATOMS: atom_id res chain seq x y z
N MET A 1 -28.91 78.75 2.36
CA MET A 1 -27.46 78.60 2.16
C MET A 1 -26.90 77.66 3.18
N ARG A 2 -26.49 76.50 2.81
CA ARG A 2 -25.45 75.60 3.32
C ARG A 2 -25.84 74.18 2.94
N LYS A 3 -25.08 73.64 1.97
CA LYS A 3 -25.18 72.28 1.46
C LYS A 3 -24.48 71.35 2.48
N THR A 4 -25.15 70.29 2.92
CA THR A 4 -24.52 69.20 3.67
C THR A 4 -24.55 67.97 2.80
N THR A 5 -23.35 67.55 2.35
CA THR A 5 -23.10 66.32 1.63
C THR A 5 -23.11 65.17 2.62
N ALA A 6 -24.00 64.21 2.38
CA ALA A 6 -24.00 62.94 3.12
C ALA A 6 -23.05 61.97 2.42
N ALA A 7 -22.03 61.46 3.15
CA ALA A 7 -21.13 60.41 2.70
C ALA A 7 -21.78 59.08 2.98
N LEU A 8 -22.06 58.27 1.94
CA LEU A 8 -22.44 56.86 2.05
C LEU A 8 -21.17 56.04 2.27
N SER A 9 -21.04 55.41 3.41
CA SER A 9 -20.05 54.38 3.68
C SER A 9 -20.59 53.05 3.26
N ALA A 10 -20.05 52.49 2.18
CA ALA A 10 -20.33 51.12 1.73
C ALA A 10 -19.49 50.14 2.59
N LEU A 11 -20.15 49.39 3.47
CA LEU A 11 -19.56 48.20 4.10
C LEU A 11 -19.53 47.06 3.11
N ALA A 12 -18.33 46.72 2.61
CA ALA A 12 -18.11 45.49 1.88
C ALA A 12 -17.97 44.33 2.90
N LEU A 13 -19.00 43.50 3.04
CA LEU A 13 -18.90 42.20 3.71
C LEU A 13 -18.13 41.26 2.81
N SER A 14 -16.88 40.97 3.18
CA SER A 14 -16.09 39.87 2.62
C SER A 14 -16.61 38.58 3.20
N ALA A 15 -17.41 37.83 2.44
CA ALA A 15 -17.74 36.45 2.76
C ALA A 15 -16.48 35.61 2.50
N LEU A 16 -15.75 35.26 3.55
CA LEU A 16 -14.78 34.17 3.54
C LEU A 16 -15.56 32.86 3.42
N ALA A 17 -15.62 32.31 2.21
CA ALA A 17 -15.98 30.93 2.01
C ALA A 17 -14.86 30.07 2.63
N LEU A 18 -15.10 29.54 3.82
CA LEU A 18 -14.35 28.38 4.32
C LEU A 18 -14.76 27.20 3.45
N THR A 19 -14.00 26.94 2.39
CA THR A 19 -13.97 25.62 1.79
C THR A 19 -13.28 24.72 2.80
N GLY A 20 -14.06 24.04 3.61
CA GLY A 20 -13.58 22.92 4.41
C GLY A 20 -13.12 21.84 3.43
N CYS A 21 -11.80 21.75 3.21
CA CYS A 21 -11.21 20.50 2.74
C CYS A 21 -11.49 19.47 3.83
N SER A 22 -12.45 18.60 3.60
CA SER A 22 -12.49 17.32 4.26
C SER A 22 -11.26 16.56 3.77
N ALA A 23 -10.15 16.70 4.49
CA ALA A 23 -8.99 15.85 4.33
C ALA A 23 -9.48 14.42 4.59
N VAL A 24 -9.57 13.61 3.55
CA VAL A 24 -9.59 12.17 3.68
C VAL A 24 -8.26 11.84 4.39
N PRO A 25 -8.27 11.18 5.55
CA PRO A 25 -7.03 10.73 6.17
C PRO A 25 -6.49 9.59 5.30
N GLY A 26 -5.54 9.87 4.50
CA GLY A 26 -4.84 8.93 3.66
C GLY A 26 -3.57 9.63 3.19
N ASN A 27 -2.45 9.11 3.64
CA ASN A 27 -1.07 9.45 3.30
C ASN A 27 -0.91 10.81 2.62
N ASP A 28 -0.46 11.79 3.39
CA ASP A 28 -0.23 13.14 2.91
C ASP A 28 0.77 13.14 1.73
N ALA A 29 0.25 13.11 0.51
CA ALA A 29 1.02 13.42 -0.71
C ALA A 29 1.64 14.84 -0.67
N ALA A 30 1.36 15.59 0.40
CA ALA A 30 1.78 16.98 0.58
C ALA A 30 3.30 17.16 0.76
N ASP A 31 4.05 16.09 1.14
CA ASP A 31 5.50 16.14 1.33
C ASP A 31 6.29 15.40 0.22
N CYS A 32 5.61 14.99 -0.84
CA CYS A 32 6.21 14.21 -1.93
C CYS A 32 6.62 15.10 -3.11
N ASP A 33 7.90 15.47 -3.19
CA ASP A 33 8.49 16.12 -4.36
C ASP A 33 8.99 15.06 -5.37
N ARG A 34 8.10 14.69 -6.31
CA ARG A 34 8.40 13.68 -7.34
C ARG A 34 8.87 14.36 -8.65
N VAL A 35 10.09 14.07 -9.08
CA VAL A 35 10.69 14.67 -10.29
C VAL A 35 10.86 13.62 -11.37
N SER A 36 10.00 13.67 -12.39
CA SER A 36 10.07 12.82 -13.58
C SER A 36 11.21 13.20 -14.53
N SER A 37 11.81 12.19 -15.15
CA SER A 37 12.85 12.35 -16.18
C SER A 37 12.22 12.63 -17.54
N THR A 38 12.27 13.86 -18.03
CA THR A 38 11.59 14.29 -19.27
C THR A 38 12.05 13.56 -20.54
N GLY A 39 13.31 13.07 -20.58
CA GLY A 39 13.86 12.41 -21.76
C GLY A 39 13.29 11.02 -22.04
N LEU A 40 12.85 10.30 -21.03
CA LEU A 40 12.29 8.96 -21.16
C LEU A 40 10.86 9.00 -21.79
N ALA A 41 10.05 9.98 -21.40
CA ALA A 41 8.69 10.13 -21.93
C ALA A 41 8.66 10.34 -23.46
N ALA A 42 9.73 10.85 -24.06
CA ALA A 42 9.82 11.04 -25.50
C ALA A 42 10.14 9.74 -26.26
N SER A 43 10.65 8.72 -25.59
CA SER A 43 11.12 7.45 -26.19
C SER A 43 10.21 6.26 -25.88
N VAL A 44 9.28 6.41 -24.95
CA VAL A 44 8.38 5.35 -24.51
C VAL A 44 6.94 5.82 -24.64
N GLU A 45 6.23 5.26 -25.60
CA GLU A 45 4.79 5.42 -25.75
C GLU A 45 4.09 4.19 -25.19
N VAL A 46 3.13 4.40 -24.32
CA VAL A 46 2.33 3.30 -23.76
C VAL A 46 0.90 3.49 -24.16
N VAL A 47 0.41 2.53 -24.94
CA VAL A 47 -0.99 2.41 -25.36
C VAL A 47 -1.68 1.29 -24.55
N GLY A 48 -2.96 1.08 -24.77
CA GLY A 48 -3.76 0.10 -24.02
C GLY A 48 -4.42 0.70 -22.79
N ALA A 49 -5.43 0.00 -22.32
CA ALA A 49 -6.16 0.41 -21.12
C ALA A 49 -5.26 0.39 -19.88
N PHE A 50 -5.64 1.17 -18.87
CA PHE A 50 -5.00 1.09 -17.57
C PHE A 50 -5.17 -0.32 -16.99
N GLY A 51 -4.13 -0.90 -16.42
CA GLY A 51 -4.09 -2.29 -15.97
C GLY A 51 -3.67 -3.30 -17.04
N THR A 52 -3.69 -2.93 -18.33
CA THR A 52 -3.24 -3.78 -19.45
C THR A 52 -2.37 -2.98 -20.43
N PRO A 53 -1.22 -2.47 -19.97
CA PRO A 53 -0.37 -1.60 -20.79
C PRO A 53 0.22 -2.37 -21.98
N GLN A 54 0.26 -1.71 -23.13
CA GLN A 54 0.99 -2.15 -24.32
C GLN A 54 2.05 -1.09 -24.63
N VAL A 55 3.30 -1.50 -24.60
CA VAL A 55 4.44 -0.59 -24.73
C VAL A 55 4.92 -0.56 -26.16
N ALA A 56 4.94 0.62 -26.78
CA ALA A 56 5.65 0.90 -28.00
C ALA A 56 6.82 1.84 -27.67
N ILE A 57 8.00 1.50 -28.13
CA ILE A 57 9.19 2.30 -27.88
C ILE A 57 9.87 2.73 -29.18
N ASP A 58 10.36 3.97 -29.21
CA ASP A 58 11.30 4.42 -30.22
C ASP A 58 12.66 3.78 -29.93
N MET A 59 12.99 2.77 -30.73
CA MET A 59 14.16 1.92 -30.52
C MET A 59 15.44 2.54 -31.07
N PRO A 60 16.57 2.31 -30.40
CA PRO A 60 16.75 1.70 -29.07
C PRO A 60 16.58 2.73 -27.95
N VAL A 61 15.95 2.34 -26.85
CA VAL A 61 16.00 3.11 -25.60
C VAL A 61 17.34 2.87 -24.93
N ARG A 62 18.05 3.92 -24.58
CA ARG A 62 19.35 3.87 -23.90
C ARG A 62 19.30 4.65 -22.60
N ALA A 63 19.68 4.00 -21.52
CA ALA A 63 19.86 4.60 -20.22
C ALA A 63 21.25 4.24 -19.66
N SER A 64 21.97 5.22 -19.14
CA SER A 64 23.25 5.04 -18.44
C SER A 64 23.08 5.00 -16.92
N GLU A 65 21.90 5.25 -16.44
CA GLU A 65 21.45 5.24 -15.06
C GLU A 65 19.96 4.96 -15.03
N VAL A 66 19.43 4.53 -13.89
CA VAL A 66 17.97 4.34 -13.76
C VAL A 66 17.26 5.68 -13.92
N LYS A 67 16.26 5.72 -14.81
CA LYS A 67 15.41 6.88 -15.07
C LYS A 67 13.96 6.48 -15.04
N TYR A 68 13.11 7.38 -14.56
CA TYR A 68 11.66 7.14 -14.61
C TYR A 68 10.90 8.38 -15.09
N THR A 69 9.69 8.14 -15.55
CA THR A 69 8.75 9.19 -15.93
C THR A 69 7.32 8.75 -15.65
N ASP A 70 6.51 9.70 -15.19
CA ASP A 70 5.09 9.50 -15.04
C ASP A 70 4.41 9.76 -16.39
N LEU A 71 3.84 8.71 -16.98
CA LEU A 71 3.08 8.79 -18.24
C LEU A 71 1.63 9.16 -17.97
N ILE A 72 1.09 8.70 -16.84
CA ILE A 72 -0.20 9.10 -16.28
C ILE A 72 0.06 9.41 -14.82
N VAL A 73 -0.47 10.51 -14.32
CA VAL A 73 -0.48 10.85 -12.90
C VAL A 73 -1.88 10.59 -12.38
N GLY A 74 -1.99 9.66 -11.42
CA GLY A 74 -3.24 9.35 -10.74
C GLY A 74 -3.55 10.38 -9.64
N ASP A 75 -4.76 10.33 -9.14
CA ASP A 75 -5.28 11.22 -8.10
C ASP A 75 -5.62 10.48 -6.78
N GLY A 76 -5.31 9.18 -6.71
CA GLY A 76 -5.50 8.38 -5.51
C GLY A 76 -4.38 8.55 -4.47
N PRO A 77 -4.37 7.72 -3.41
CA PRO A 77 -3.35 7.74 -2.37
C PRO A 77 -1.95 7.49 -2.93
N ALA A 78 -0.92 8.13 -2.33
CA ALA A 78 0.47 7.95 -2.74
C ALA A 78 1.15 6.78 -2.00
N ILE A 79 2.17 6.20 -2.62
CA ILE A 79 3.09 5.27 -1.97
C ILE A 79 4.09 6.11 -1.15
N ALA A 80 3.77 6.39 0.12
CA ALA A 80 4.50 7.33 0.96
C ALA A 80 5.32 6.66 2.08
N ALA A 81 5.04 5.40 2.42
CA ALA A 81 5.72 4.67 3.48
C ALA A 81 6.60 3.54 2.94
N SER A 82 7.76 3.32 3.56
CA SER A 82 8.72 2.29 3.15
C SER A 82 8.21 0.85 3.30
N ASN A 83 7.18 0.63 4.12
CA ASN A 83 6.51 -0.66 4.28
C ASN A 83 5.17 -0.75 3.53
N GLN A 84 4.84 0.25 2.70
CA GLN A 84 3.56 0.31 2.01
C GLN A 84 3.58 -0.56 0.76
N ASN A 85 2.64 -1.49 0.68
CA ASN A 85 2.46 -2.35 -0.47
C ASN A 85 1.48 -1.71 -1.47
N ALA A 86 1.55 -2.15 -2.73
CA ALA A 86 0.62 -1.75 -3.78
C ALA A 86 0.30 -2.93 -4.70
N ILE A 87 -0.88 -2.90 -5.31
CA ILE A 87 -1.24 -3.83 -6.40
C ILE A 87 -0.98 -3.09 -7.70
N MET A 88 -0.19 -3.68 -8.57
CA MET A 88 0.13 -3.07 -9.86
C MET A 88 0.31 -4.10 -10.97
N THR A 89 -0.03 -3.70 -12.18
CA THR A 89 0.40 -4.43 -13.36
C THR A 89 1.77 -3.95 -13.77
N ARG A 90 2.69 -4.90 -13.95
CA ARG A 90 4.03 -4.66 -14.46
C ARG A 90 4.15 -5.23 -15.88
N MET A 91 4.63 -4.42 -16.83
CA MET A 91 5.02 -4.84 -18.16
C MET A 91 6.52 -4.60 -18.33
N LEU A 92 7.27 -5.63 -18.67
CA LEU A 92 8.71 -5.57 -18.97
C LEU A 92 8.92 -5.69 -20.48
N VAL A 93 9.77 -4.83 -21.03
CA VAL A 93 10.06 -4.74 -22.46
C VAL A 93 11.55 -4.61 -22.68
N ASN A 94 12.08 -5.29 -23.70
CA ASN A 94 13.46 -5.13 -24.16
C ASN A 94 13.61 -3.75 -24.86
N GLY A 95 14.41 -2.86 -24.30
CA GLY A 95 14.61 -1.51 -24.84
C GLY A 95 15.36 -1.46 -26.16
N ASP A 96 16.02 -2.53 -26.60
CA ASP A 96 16.69 -2.62 -27.89
C ASP A 96 15.75 -3.07 -29.02
N THR A 97 14.84 -3.98 -28.71
CA THR A 97 13.99 -4.63 -29.73
C THR A 97 12.52 -4.23 -29.65
N GLY A 98 12.08 -3.64 -28.52
CA GLY A 98 10.67 -3.36 -28.27
C GLY A 98 9.83 -4.61 -27.94
N GLU A 99 10.47 -5.79 -27.85
CA GLU A 99 9.74 -7.04 -27.57
C GLU A 99 9.33 -7.12 -26.11
N PRO A 100 8.07 -7.51 -25.84
CA PRO A 100 7.61 -7.75 -24.47
C PRO A 100 8.32 -8.97 -23.88
N ILE A 101 8.79 -8.84 -22.64
CA ILE A 101 9.47 -9.91 -21.90
C ILE A 101 8.47 -10.60 -20.97
N HIS A 102 7.73 -9.79 -20.18
CA HIS A 102 6.81 -10.31 -19.18
C HIS A 102 5.75 -9.28 -18.82
N SER A 103 4.54 -9.73 -18.55
CA SER A 103 3.47 -8.92 -17.98
C SER A 103 2.78 -9.71 -16.87
N ALA A 104 2.58 -9.07 -15.71
CA ALA A 104 1.87 -9.67 -14.59
C ALA A 104 1.24 -8.61 -13.71
N LEU A 105 0.08 -8.96 -13.13
CA LEU A 105 -0.47 -8.32 -11.95
C LEU A 105 0.25 -8.90 -10.72
N SER A 106 0.69 -8.05 -9.82
CA SER A 106 1.40 -8.49 -8.61
C SER A 106 1.17 -7.54 -7.44
N VAL A 107 1.32 -8.07 -6.24
CA VAL A 107 1.52 -7.24 -5.05
C VAL A 107 2.99 -6.84 -5.03
N TRP A 108 3.22 -5.56 -5.08
CA TRP A 108 4.53 -4.95 -5.00
C TRP A 108 4.82 -4.51 -3.55
N SER A 109 6.06 -4.68 -3.13
CA SER A 109 6.57 -4.11 -1.88
C SER A 109 7.93 -3.46 -2.13
N PRO A 110 8.30 -2.39 -1.40
CA PRO A 110 9.59 -1.73 -1.55
C PRO A 110 10.77 -2.68 -1.44
N ASP A 111 10.77 -3.55 -0.43
CA ASP A 111 11.85 -4.51 -0.17
C ASP A 111 12.04 -5.50 -1.32
N SER A 112 10.93 -6.01 -1.90
CA SER A 112 11.01 -6.95 -3.03
C SER A 112 11.47 -6.25 -4.32
N ALA A 113 11.04 -5.01 -4.53
CA ALA A 113 11.44 -4.21 -5.69
C ALA A 113 12.93 -3.87 -5.69
N ALA A 114 13.47 -3.46 -4.55
CA ALA A 114 14.88 -3.13 -4.40
C ALA A 114 15.79 -4.35 -4.69
N ALA A 115 15.31 -5.56 -4.38
CA ALA A 115 16.06 -6.80 -4.64
C ALA A 115 16.00 -7.25 -6.10
N GLU A 116 14.87 -7.01 -6.80
CA GLU A 116 14.65 -7.50 -8.17
C GLU A 116 15.10 -6.48 -9.23
N PHE A 117 14.73 -5.22 -9.04
CA PHE A 117 14.99 -4.14 -10.01
C PHE A 117 15.50 -2.89 -9.31
N PRO A 118 16.81 -2.66 -9.25
CA PRO A 118 17.40 -1.48 -8.62
C PRO A 118 16.80 -0.18 -9.14
N GLY A 119 16.49 0.75 -8.23
CA GLY A 119 15.94 2.07 -8.54
C GLY A 119 14.43 2.10 -8.80
N VAL A 120 13.74 0.96 -8.88
CA VAL A 120 12.27 0.92 -9.01
C VAL A 120 11.60 1.43 -7.74
N GLU A 121 12.14 1.12 -6.56
CA GLU A 121 11.66 1.67 -5.29
C GLU A 121 11.58 3.21 -5.36
N GLN A 122 12.68 3.87 -5.73
CA GLN A 122 12.74 5.32 -5.90
C GLN A 122 11.81 5.84 -7.01
N ALA A 123 11.67 5.05 -8.08
CA ALA A 123 10.78 5.39 -9.19
C ALA A 123 9.30 5.33 -8.81
N LEU A 124 8.92 4.54 -7.82
CA LEU A 124 7.54 4.38 -7.34
C LEU A 124 7.26 5.13 -6.04
N GLU A 125 8.30 5.56 -5.32
CA GLU A 125 8.14 6.44 -4.17
C GLU A 125 7.32 7.68 -4.55
N CYS A 126 6.32 8.00 -3.77
CA CYS A 126 5.37 9.09 -4.02
C CYS A 126 4.52 8.95 -5.31
N ALA A 127 4.58 7.85 -6.02
CA ALA A 127 3.64 7.60 -7.10
C ALA A 127 2.24 7.34 -6.53
N THR A 128 1.22 7.88 -7.17
CA THR A 128 -0.17 7.80 -6.69
C THR A 128 -0.90 6.64 -7.35
N GLU A 129 -1.88 6.10 -6.67
CA GLU A 129 -2.86 5.18 -7.26
C GLU A 129 -3.52 5.81 -8.49
N GLY A 130 -3.66 5.03 -9.56
CA GLY A 130 -4.08 5.51 -10.87
C GLY A 130 -2.92 5.98 -11.76
N SER A 131 -1.68 6.01 -11.26
CA SER A 131 -0.51 6.40 -12.06
C SER A 131 0.00 5.27 -12.94
N ARG A 132 0.52 5.66 -14.11
CA ARG A 132 1.34 4.82 -15.00
C ARG A 132 2.75 5.37 -15.03
N VAL A 133 3.70 4.59 -14.56
CA VAL A 133 5.11 4.97 -14.44
C VAL A 133 5.96 4.10 -15.37
N ALA A 134 6.78 4.73 -16.22
CA ALA A 134 7.79 4.04 -17.00
C ALA A 134 9.16 4.20 -16.35
N VAL A 135 9.91 3.11 -16.26
CA VAL A 135 11.27 3.05 -15.68
C VAL A 135 12.22 2.43 -16.69
N ALA A 136 13.34 3.08 -16.98
CA ALA A 136 14.42 2.57 -17.80
C ALA A 136 15.59 2.17 -16.90
N ILE A 137 16.00 0.91 -16.96
CA ILE A 137 17.02 0.30 -16.11
C ILE A 137 18.13 -0.23 -17.00
N PRO A 138 19.39 0.25 -16.89
CA PRO A 138 20.53 -0.34 -17.60
C PRO A 138 20.67 -1.82 -17.24
N ALA A 139 20.96 -2.68 -18.23
CA ALA A 139 21.19 -4.11 -17.98
C ALA A 139 22.36 -4.36 -17.00
N ALA A 140 23.32 -3.45 -16.97
CA ALA A 140 24.46 -3.51 -16.05
C ALA A 140 24.07 -3.30 -14.56
N ASP A 141 22.93 -2.65 -14.30
CA ASP A 141 22.44 -2.38 -12.94
C ASP A 141 21.54 -3.51 -12.42
N LEU A 142 21.13 -4.44 -13.31
CA LEU A 142 20.31 -5.59 -12.92
C LEU A 142 21.11 -6.60 -12.08
N PRO A 143 20.46 -7.39 -11.23
CA PRO A 143 21.12 -8.48 -10.52
C PRO A 143 21.92 -9.39 -11.45
N GLU A 144 23.05 -9.89 -10.95
CA GLU A 144 23.98 -10.71 -11.74
C GLU A 144 23.27 -11.91 -12.39
N GLY A 145 23.42 -12.05 -13.69
CA GLY A 145 22.83 -13.14 -14.47
C GLY A 145 21.36 -12.92 -14.87
N LEU A 146 20.66 -11.91 -14.38
CA LEU A 146 19.25 -11.67 -14.74
C LEU A 146 19.12 -11.20 -16.21
N ALA A 147 19.94 -10.25 -16.64
CA ALA A 147 19.85 -9.70 -18.00
C ALA A 147 19.83 -10.78 -19.09
N PRO A 148 20.79 -11.73 -19.16
CA PRO A 148 20.75 -12.79 -20.16
C PRO A 148 19.60 -13.76 -19.99
N GLN A 149 19.09 -14.00 -18.78
CA GLN A 149 17.93 -14.86 -18.52
C GLN A 149 16.64 -14.28 -19.13
N ILE A 150 16.51 -12.95 -19.15
CA ILE A 150 15.36 -12.25 -19.73
C ILE A 150 15.62 -11.75 -21.16
N GLY A 151 16.69 -12.24 -21.82
CA GLY A 151 16.99 -11.94 -23.22
C GLY A 151 17.56 -10.55 -23.47
N LEU A 152 18.18 -9.89 -22.46
CA LEU A 152 18.83 -8.60 -22.61
C LEU A 152 20.33 -8.75 -22.89
N GLY A 153 20.83 -7.97 -23.87
CA GLY A 153 22.26 -7.77 -24.07
C GLY A 153 22.90 -6.99 -22.94
N ALA A 154 24.24 -7.06 -22.81
CA ALA A 154 24.99 -6.40 -21.74
C ALA A 154 24.84 -4.86 -21.73
N ASP A 155 24.68 -4.25 -22.92
CA ASP A 155 24.51 -2.80 -23.09
C ASP A 155 23.05 -2.39 -23.30
N ALA A 156 22.12 -3.33 -23.12
CA ALA A 156 20.70 -3.09 -23.31
C ALA A 156 20.09 -2.31 -22.12
N THR A 157 18.88 -1.82 -22.34
CA THR A 157 18.07 -1.21 -21.29
C THR A 157 16.79 -2.02 -21.11
N LEU A 158 16.46 -2.38 -19.88
CA LEU A 158 15.15 -2.88 -19.52
C LEU A 158 14.19 -1.69 -19.41
N VAL A 159 13.07 -1.73 -20.10
CA VAL A 159 11.97 -0.79 -19.90
C VAL A 159 10.87 -1.49 -19.12
N ALA A 160 10.57 -0.99 -17.94
CA ALA A 160 9.48 -1.49 -17.11
C ALA A 160 8.37 -0.43 -17.04
N VAL A 161 7.12 -0.84 -17.22
CA VAL A 161 5.94 0.02 -17.06
C VAL A 161 5.09 -0.54 -15.95
N TYR A 162 4.72 0.33 -15.02
CA TYR A 162 3.91 0.02 -13.84
C TYR A 162 2.60 0.80 -13.90
N ASP A 163 1.48 0.10 -13.86
CA ASP A 163 0.15 0.67 -13.62
C ASP A 163 -0.21 0.41 -12.15
N ILE A 164 -0.21 1.46 -11.33
CA ILE A 164 -0.51 1.38 -9.89
C ILE A 164 -2.03 1.34 -9.74
N GLN A 165 -2.58 0.15 -9.48
CA GLN A 165 -4.03 -0.05 -9.46
C GLN A 165 -4.63 0.22 -8.09
N TYR A 166 -3.92 -0.18 -7.02
CA TYR A 166 -4.33 0.08 -5.63
C TYR A 166 -3.10 0.26 -4.76
N THR A 167 -3.17 1.22 -3.86
CA THR A 167 -2.21 1.39 -2.78
C THR A 167 -2.83 0.88 -1.49
N LEU A 168 -2.09 0.04 -0.75
CA LEU A 168 -2.53 -0.44 0.55
C LEU A 168 -2.17 0.56 1.65
N LEU A 169 -2.91 0.50 2.74
CA LEU A 169 -2.50 1.19 3.95
C LEU A 169 -1.19 0.60 4.49
N PRO A 170 -0.25 1.40 4.98
CA PRO A 170 0.99 0.90 5.58
C PRO A 170 0.76 0.25 6.96
N LYS A 171 -0.34 0.58 7.60
CA LYS A 171 -0.79 0.10 8.92
C LYS A 171 -2.28 0.35 9.08
N ALA A 172 -2.88 -0.19 10.13
CA ALA A 172 -4.27 0.15 10.49
C ALA A 172 -4.43 1.65 10.76
N GLU A 173 -5.48 2.24 10.20
CA GLU A 173 -5.82 3.66 10.29
C GLU A 173 -7.33 3.84 10.44
N GLY A 174 -7.74 4.52 11.51
CA GLY A 174 -9.15 4.73 11.83
C GLY A 174 -9.32 5.41 13.18
N ASP A 175 -10.48 5.17 13.78
CA ASP A 175 -10.80 5.70 15.09
C ASP A 175 -10.40 4.69 16.18
N ASP A 176 -9.62 5.13 17.18
CA ASP A 176 -9.27 4.29 18.32
C ASP A 176 -10.52 3.87 19.10
N VAL A 177 -10.68 2.57 19.34
CA VAL A 177 -11.77 2.00 20.12
C VAL A 177 -11.30 1.67 21.53
N PHE A 178 -11.95 2.27 22.52
CA PHE A 178 -11.65 2.02 23.94
C PHE A 178 -12.35 0.74 24.40
N ASN A 179 -11.58 -0.30 24.60
CA ASN A 179 -12.08 -1.54 25.18
C ASN A 179 -12.19 -1.47 26.71
N THR A 180 -13.34 -1.84 27.24
CA THR A 180 -13.59 -1.91 28.68
C THR A 180 -13.56 -3.33 29.25
N THR A 181 -13.32 -4.33 28.39
CA THR A 181 -13.23 -5.75 28.73
C THR A 181 -12.02 -6.00 29.63
N ARG A 182 -12.26 -6.58 30.80
CA ARG A 182 -11.20 -6.84 31.77
C ARG A 182 -10.48 -8.14 31.47
N GLY A 183 -9.17 -8.14 31.73
CA GLY A 183 -8.36 -9.35 31.63
C GLY A 183 -7.95 -9.72 30.21
N ILE A 184 -8.14 -8.81 29.24
CA ILE A 184 -7.62 -8.96 27.88
C ILE A 184 -6.25 -8.28 27.73
N PRO A 185 -5.44 -8.64 26.72
CA PRO A 185 -4.16 -7.99 26.42
C PRO A 185 -4.30 -6.51 26.11
N SER A 186 -3.24 -5.75 26.41
CA SER A 186 -3.07 -4.39 25.92
C SER A 186 -2.19 -4.38 24.68
N VAL A 187 -2.51 -3.54 23.71
CA VAL A 187 -1.75 -3.41 22.47
C VAL A 187 -1.09 -2.04 22.43
N VAL A 188 0.22 -2.03 22.14
CA VAL A 188 1.00 -0.84 21.82
C VAL A 188 1.46 -0.94 20.37
N ARG A 189 1.68 0.19 19.71
CA ARG A 189 2.01 0.22 18.29
C ARG A 189 3.36 0.88 18.07
N ALA A 190 4.23 0.26 17.29
CA ALA A 190 5.45 0.88 16.79
C ALA A 190 5.10 1.95 15.73
N PRO A 191 6.03 2.83 15.34
CA PRO A 191 5.76 3.86 14.32
C PRO A 191 5.30 3.31 12.97
N ASP A 192 5.80 2.13 12.59
CA ASP A 192 5.41 1.39 11.38
C ASP A 192 4.05 0.68 11.49
N GLY A 193 3.40 0.74 12.66
CA GLY A 193 2.12 0.09 12.93
C GLY A 193 2.22 -1.27 13.63
N ARG A 194 3.38 -1.94 13.61
CA ARG A 194 3.59 -3.27 14.20
C ARG A 194 3.08 -3.32 15.64
N PRO A 195 2.14 -4.22 15.97
CA PRO A 195 1.59 -4.31 17.32
C PRO A 195 2.54 -5.06 18.26
N GLY A 196 2.77 -4.47 19.45
CA GLY A 196 3.30 -5.14 20.62
C GLY A 196 2.16 -5.56 21.53
N ILE A 197 2.03 -6.85 21.84
CA ILE A 197 0.93 -7.42 22.62
C ILE A 197 1.41 -7.71 24.04
N ILE A 198 0.78 -7.06 25.02
CA ILE A 198 1.10 -7.21 26.44
C ILE A 198 0.02 -8.07 27.09
N VAL A 199 0.32 -9.36 27.29
CA VAL A 199 -0.58 -10.32 27.90
C VAL A 199 -0.65 -10.07 29.42
N PRO A 200 -1.86 -10.01 30.03
CA PRO A 200 -2.03 -9.79 31.47
C PRO A 200 -1.58 -11.03 32.29
N GLY A 201 -1.50 -10.84 33.60
CA GLY A 201 -1.15 -11.94 34.54
C GLY A 201 -2.34 -12.84 34.93
N SER A 202 -3.54 -12.58 34.40
CA SER A 202 -4.73 -13.43 34.61
C SER A 202 -4.69 -14.70 33.77
N ALA A 203 -5.55 -15.66 34.08
CA ALA A 203 -5.80 -16.82 33.21
C ALA A 203 -6.32 -16.36 31.86
N ALA A 204 -6.10 -17.17 30.83
CA ALA A 204 -6.65 -16.97 29.49
C ALA A 204 -8.20 -17.04 29.55
N PRO A 205 -8.90 -16.34 28.64
CA PRO A 205 -10.34 -16.50 28.45
C PRO A 205 -10.68 -17.95 28.08
N GLU A 206 -11.81 -18.46 28.57
CA GLU A 206 -12.30 -19.82 28.25
C GLU A 206 -13.07 -19.87 26.92
N THR A 207 -13.38 -18.70 26.34
CA THR A 207 -14.11 -18.55 25.07
C THR A 207 -13.39 -17.57 24.19
N VAL A 208 -13.60 -17.67 22.89
CA VAL A 208 -13.08 -16.71 21.90
C VAL A 208 -13.50 -15.29 22.27
N VAL A 209 -12.57 -14.36 22.21
CA VAL A 209 -12.82 -12.93 22.41
C VAL A 209 -12.39 -12.20 21.16
N VAL A 210 -13.27 -11.38 20.60
CA VAL A 210 -13.00 -10.51 19.47
C VAL A 210 -13.22 -9.07 19.89
N GLU A 211 -12.22 -8.22 19.70
CA GLU A 211 -12.25 -6.80 20.05
C GLU A 211 -11.70 -5.96 18.91
N THR A 212 -12.44 -4.95 18.50
CA THR A 212 -11.92 -3.93 17.59
C THR A 212 -11.06 -2.95 18.39
N LEU A 213 -9.83 -2.72 17.94
CA LEU A 213 -8.88 -1.77 18.55
C LEU A 213 -8.81 -0.45 17.79
N ILE A 214 -8.93 -0.53 16.46
CA ILE A 214 -9.10 0.60 15.56
C ILE A 214 -10.30 0.27 14.67
N ASP A 215 -11.24 1.19 14.59
CA ASP A 215 -12.37 1.12 13.67
C ASP A 215 -11.98 1.80 12.35
N GLY A 216 -11.71 1.00 11.33
CA GLY A 216 -11.28 1.46 10.02
C GLY A 216 -12.40 2.22 9.30
N ARG A 217 -12.03 3.19 8.47
CA ARG A 217 -12.97 4.03 7.71
C ARG A 217 -13.12 3.62 6.26
N GLY A 218 -12.38 2.58 5.82
CA GLY A 218 -12.45 2.07 4.46
C GLY A 218 -13.67 1.20 4.19
N GLU A 219 -13.71 0.58 3.03
CA GLU A 219 -14.76 -0.36 2.65
C GLU A 219 -14.70 -1.64 3.50
N ALA A 220 -15.84 -2.36 3.56
CA ALA A 220 -15.87 -3.66 4.22
C ALA A 220 -15.06 -4.69 3.42
N VAL A 221 -14.37 -5.59 4.13
CA VAL A 221 -13.64 -6.70 3.51
C VAL A 221 -14.61 -7.60 2.74
N ALA A 222 -15.73 -7.93 3.35
CA ALA A 222 -16.81 -8.73 2.77
C ALA A 222 -16.33 -9.92 1.92
N ASP A 223 -16.65 -9.92 0.62
CA ASP A 223 -16.37 -11.03 -0.30
C ASP A 223 -15.02 -10.92 -1.01
N GLY A 224 -14.24 -9.85 -0.76
CA GLY A 224 -12.94 -9.65 -1.38
C GLY A 224 -11.81 -10.46 -0.73
N THR A 225 -10.65 -10.51 -1.37
CA THR A 225 -9.44 -11.11 -0.79
C THR A 225 -8.77 -10.09 0.13
N PRO A 226 -8.79 -10.29 1.47
CA PRO A 226 -8.18 -9.35 2.40
C PRO A 226 -6.66 -9.33 2.28
N MET A 227 -6.07 -8.14 2.43
CA MET A 227 -4.64 -7.94 2.59
C MET A 227 -4.38 -7.40 3.99
N PHE A 228 -3.56 -8.10 4.75
CA PHE A 228 -3.38 -7.82 6.17
C PHE A 228 -2.00 -8.19 6.68
N HIS A 229 -1.61 -7.56 7.78
CA HIS A 229 -0.53 -8.03 8.64
C HIS A 229 -1.09 -8.51 9.98
N TYR A 230 -0.36 -9.42 10.62
CA TYR A 230 -0.72 -9.88 11.97
C TYR A 230 0.51 -10.09 12.84
N THR A 231 0.27 -10.06 14.15
CA THR A 231 1.16 -10.59 15.19
C THR A 231 0.36 -11.53 16.10
N ALA A 232 0.92 -12.70 16.40
CA ALA A 232 0.34 -13.68 17.30
C ALA A 232 1.25 -13.92 18.50
N VAL A 233 0.68 -13.88 19.71
CA VAL A 233 1.38 -14.08 20.97
C VAL A 233 0.71 -15.17 21.78
N ASP A 234 1.51 -16.14 22.23
CA ASP A 234 1.11 -17.18 23.15
C ASP A 234 0.84 -16.59 24.55
N TRP A 235 -0.28 -16.97 25.16
CA TRP A 235 -0.73 -16.37 26.41
C TRP A 235 0.13 -16.79 27.59
N ALA A 236 0.42 -18.11 27.74
CA ALA A 236 1.18 -18.62 28.85
C ALA A 236 2.65 -18.20 28.84
N ASN A 237 3.28 -18.30 27.66
CA ASN A 237 4.70 -18.00 27.47
C ASN A 237 4.99 -16.53 27.20
N ARG A 238 3.96 -15.75 26.83
CA ARG A 238 4.07 -14.32 26.47
C ARG A 238 5.11 -14.06 25.37
N SER A 239 5.18 -15.00 24.43
CA SER A 239 6.13 -14.96 23.32
C SER A 239 5.42 -14.88 21.99
N VAL A 240 6.04 -14.20 21.01
CA VAL A 240 5.54 -14.16 19.64
C VAL A 240 5.66 -15.57 19.05
N VAL A 241 4.53 -16.11 18.57
CA VAL A 241 4.43 -17.41 17.90
C VAL A 241 4.17 -17.29 16.41
N GLY A 242 3.86 -16.10 15.93
CA GLY A 242 3.70 -15.79 14.51
C GLY A 242 3.66 -14.27 14.26
N SER A 243 4.22 -13.85 13.13
CA SER A 243 4.14 -12.47 12.66
C SER A 243 4.38 -12.43 11.15
N SER A 244 3.66 -11.58 10.43
CA SER A 244 3.88 -11.31 9.01
C SER A 244 4.60 -10.00 8.74
N TRP A 245 4.93 -9.22 9.78
CA TRP A 245 5.49 -7.88 9.65
C TRP A 245 6.92 -7.81 9.09
N ASP A 246 7.65 -8.93 9.08
CA ASP A 246 8.99 -9.03 8.48
C ASP A 246 8.96 -9.65 7.07
N GLY A 247 7.78 -9.73 6.46
CA GLY A 247 7.56 -10.32 5.15
C GLY A 247 6.45 -9.60 4.36
N PRO A 248 6.07 -10.15 3.20
CA PRO A 248 5.01 -9.58 2.39
C PRO A 248 3.67 -9.62 3.13
N VAL A 249 2.77 -8.71 2.73
CA VAL A 249 1.39 -8.70 3.20
C VAL A 249 0.72 -10.06 2.95
N MET A 250 -0.07 -10.51 3.92
CA MET A 250 -0.80 -11.77 3.84
C MET A 250 -2.06 -11.61 2.98
N LEU A 251 -2.36 -12.62 2.17
CA LEU A 251 -3.54 -12.69 1.30
C LEU A 251 -4.48 -13.84 1.66
N ASN A 252 -4.03 -14.76 2.50
CA ASN A 252 -4.78 -15.98 2.82
C ASN A 252 -5.15 -16.01 4.30
N ALA A 253 -6.33 -15.50 4.62
CA ALA A 253 -6.88 -15.54 5.98
C ALA A 253 -7.17 -16.96 6.46
N GLN A 254 -7.46 -17.92 5.55
CA GLN A 254 -7.72 -19.31 5.88
C GLN A 254 -6.48 -20.07 6.39
N SER A 255 -5.30 -19.47 6.29
CA SER A 255 -4.08 -20.01 6.95
C SER A 255 -4.05 -19.76 8.47
N LEU A 256 -4.94 -18.91 8.98
CA LEU A 256 -5.14 -18.60 10.40
C LEU A 256 -6.32 -19.40 10.97
N PRO A 257 -6.51 -19.43 12.31
CA PRO A 257 -7.70 -20.01 12.90
C PRO A 257 -9.00 -19.43 12.33
N GLU A 258 -10.06 -20.25 12.29
CA GLU A 258 -11.35 -19.87 11.70
C GLU A 258 -11.91 -18.58 12.30
N GLU A 259 -11.77 -18.41 13.63
CA GLU A 259 -12.26 -17.25 14.35
C GLU A 259 -11.51 -15.95 13.93
N VAL A 260 -10.21 -16.08 13.63
CA VAL A 260 -9.40 -14.96 13.14
C VAL A 260 -9.79 -14.63 11.71
N ALA A 261 -9.95 -15.65 10.86
CA ALA A 261 -10.38 -15.46 9.46
C ALA A 261 -11.79 -14.83 9.40
N GLN A 262 -12.70 -15.24 10.28
CA GLN A 262 -14.02 -14.63 10.39
C GLN A 262 -13.93 -13.16 10.81
N ALA A 263 -13.16 -12.83 11.85
CA ALA A 263 -12.97 -11.45 12.30
C ALA A 263 -12.39 -10.55 11.20
N ILE A 264 -11.48 -11.09 10.37
CA ILE A 264 -10.95 -10.38 9.20
C ILE A 264 -12.06 -10.09 8.19
N SER A 265 -12.91 -11.08 7.86
CA SER A 265 -13.97 -10.92 6.86
C SER A 265 -15.08 -9.94 7.28
N GLU A 266 -15.31 -9.78 8.57
CA GLU A 266 -16.30 -8.87 9.14
C GLU A 266 -15.74 -7.44 9.34
N ALA A 267 -14.44 -7.23 9.15
CA ALA A 267 -13.78 -5.94 9.36
C ALA A 267 -13.92 -5.00 8.15
N THR A 268 -13.50 -3.75 8.35
CA THR A 268 -13.33 -2.75 7.31
C THR A 268 -11.84 -2.47 7.07
N ILE A 269 -11.48 -2.00 5.89
CA ILE A 269 -10.12 -1.55 5.59
C ILE A 269 -9.72 -0.44 6.56
N GLY A 270 -8.52 -0.55 7.14
CA GLY A 270 -7.99 0.33 8.17
C GLY A 270 -8.26 -0.15 9.59
N SER A 271 -9.08 -1.19 9.79
CA SER A 271 -9.32 -1.74 11.12
C SER A 271 -8.08 -2.44 11.69
N GLN A 272 -7.95 -2.40 13.02
CA GLN A 272 -7.12 -3.32 13.79
C GLN A 272 -8.03 -4.14 14.70
N VAL A 273 -8.00 -5.46 14.56
CA VAL A 273 -8.80 -6.37 15.36
C VAL A 273 -7.91 -7.26 16.22
N MET A 274 -8.32 -7.52 17.46
CA MET A 274 -7.70 -8.47 18.36
C MET A 274 -8.62 -9.67 18.50
N VAL A 275 -8.08 -10.88 18.29
CA VAL A 275 -8.79 -12.14 18.47
C VAL A 275 -8.00 -13.01 19.45
N ILE A 276 -8.64 -13.44 20.54
CA ILE A 276 -8.07 -14.37 21.51
C ILE A 276 -8.72 -15.72 21.28
N VAL A 277 -7.92 -16.69 20.89
CA VAL A 277 -8.39 -18.05 20.57
C VAL A 277 -7.89 -18.99 21.64
N PRO A 278 -8.76 -19.47 22.55
CA PRO A 278 -8.39 -20.45 23.58
C PRO A 278 -8.19 -21.84 22.97
N ASP A 279 -7.33 -22.62 23.57
CA ASP A 279 -7.14 -24.03 23.24
C ASP A 279 -7.78 -24.98 24.30
N GLU A 280 -7.74 -26.29 24.02
CA GLU A 280 -8.31 -27.33 24.90
C GLU A 280 -7.53 -27.49 26.20
N THR A 281 -6.33 -26.95 26.32
CA THR A 281 -5.45 -27.07 27.51
C THR A 281 -5.68 -25.96 28.53
N GLY A 282 -6.47 -24.94 28.19
CA GLY A 282 -6.73 -23.75 29.00
C GLY A 282 -5.69 -22.65 28.77
N ASP A 283 -4.93 -22.74 27.69
CA ASP A 283 -4.07 -21.67 27.14
C ASP A 283 -4.78 -20.97 26.00
N ALA A 284 -4.17 -19.92 25.44
CA ALA A 284 -4.72 -19.18 24.31
C ALA A 284 -3.62 -18.55 23.46
N VAL A 285 -3.95 -18.24 22.23
CA VAL A 285 -3.13 -17.37 21.36
C VAL A 285 -3.90 -16.09 21.07
N THR A 286 -3.25 -14.96 21.28
CA THR A 286 -3.79 -13.65 20.95
C THR A 286 -3.25 -13.20 19.59
N TYR A 287 -4.15 -12.95 18.65
CA TYR A 287 -3.86 -12.38 17.34
C TYR A 287 -4.24 -10.90 17.32
N VAL A 288 -3.37 -10.05 16.80
CA VAL A 288 -3.70 -8.67 16.44
C VAL A 288 -3.45 -8.52 14.95
N VAL A 289 -4.48 -8.13 14.22
CA VAL A 289 -4.52 -8.11 12.76
C VAL A 289 -4.84 -6.71 12.27
N ASP A 290 -4.01 -6.17 11.40
CA ASP A 290 -4.21 -4.90 10.70
C ASP A 290 -4.75 -5.18 9.29
N ILE A 291 -5.91 -4.64 8.95
CA ILE A 291 -6.56 -4.79 7.64
C ILE A 291 -6.11 -3.64 6.75
N LEU A 292 -5.30 -3.93 5.74
CA LEU A 292 -4.59 -2.92 4.95
C LEU A 292 -5.23 -2.64 3.59
N GLY A 293 -6.03 -3.57 3.09
CA GLY A 293 -6.70 -3.46 1.81
C GLY A 293 -7.47 -4.72 1.45
N VAL A 294 -8.10 -4.68 0.28
CA VAL A 294 -8.82 -5.82 -0.32
C VAL A 294 -8.47 -5.87 -1.80
N ILE A 295 -8.17 -7.06 -2.32
CA ILE A 295 -8.10 -7.25 -3.77
C ILE A 295 -9.54 -7.39 -4.28
N PRO A 296 -10.01 -6.50 -5.17
CA PRO A 296 -11.31 -6.65 -5.80
C PRO A 296 -11.41 -7.97 -6.58
N GLU A 297 -12.60 -8.59 -6.59
CA GLU A 297 -12.82 -9.85 -7.31
C GLU A 297 -12.41 -9.79 -8.77
N GLU A 298 -12.60 -8.64 -9.43
CA GLU A 298 -12.26 -8.43 -10.84
C GLU A 298 -10.77 -8.63 -11.12
N LEU A 299 -9.90 -8.31 -10.16
CA LEU A 299 -8.44 -8.50 -10.25
C LEU A 299 -7.99 -9.87 -9.77
N ALA A 300 -8.75 -10.54 -8.92
CA ALA A 300 -8.41 -11.87 -8.40
C ALA A 300 -8.60 -12.98 -9.45
N GLN A 301 -9.32 -12.72 -10.57
CA GLN A 301 -9.67 -13.69 -11.61
C GLN A 301 -8.81 -13.56 -12.90
N GLY A 302 -7.80 -12.67 -12.91
CA GLY A 302 -6.94 -12.36 -14.07
C GLY A 302 -5.70 -13.22 -14.24
#